data_1983a19a2833d228372aeb794a7e257e
#
_entry.id   1983a19a2833d228372aeb794a7e257e
#
_cell.length_a   1.000
_cell.length_b   1.000
_cell.length_c   1.000
_cell.angle_alpha   90.00
_cell.angle_beta   90.00
_cell.angle_gamma   90.00
#
_symmetry.space_group_name_H-M   'P 1'
#
loop_
_entity.id
_entity.type
_entity.pdbx_description
1 polymer ?
#
loop_
_entity_poly.entity_id
_entity_poly.type
_entity_poly.pdbx_seq_one_letter_code
_entity_poly.pdbx_strand_id
1 'polypeptide(L)'
;MDETINSIAEYRLIPEYLEKISEEGKIWLARAMVSILIVDKQLVNEEKGFFKDAIMMIENDEIRGELIESIKKREIVELGELTTDREYAGHFYFLLAMVVAADGKVKNSEVNLLNSICGKLGFPAETSKQILNWVTNLVKLNKERDNITESLKDIKPVFVLK
;
A
#
# COMPACT_ATOMS: atom_id res chain seq x y z
N MET A 1 -5.76 -15.08 -15.64
CA MET A 1 -5.39 -14.40 -14.40
C MET A 1 -4.41 -13.31 -14.74
N ASP A 2 -4.71 -12.17 -14.31
CA ASP A 2 -4.02 -11.00 -14.78
C ASP A 2 -2.65 -10.85 -14.11
N GLU A 3 -1.60 -11.17 -14.86
CA GLU A 3 -0.23 -11.05 -14.39
C GLU A 3 0.16 -9.59 -14.12
N THR A 4 -0.59 -8.65 -14.67
CA THR A 4 -0.38 -7.22 -14.45
C THR A 4 -0.68 -6.81 -13.00
N ILE A 5 -1.62 -7.50 -12.37
CA ILE A 5 -1.91 -7.31 -10.95
C ILE A 5 -0.74 -7.83 -10.11
N ASN A 6 -0.04 -8.84 -10.59
CA ASN A 6 1.09 -9.41 -9.87
C ASN A 6 2.31 -8.50 -9.81
N SER A 7 2.52 -7.62 -10.79
CA SER A 7 3.67 -6.70 -10.75
C SER A 7 3.53 -5.64 -9.66
N ILE A 8 2.29 -5.22 -9.38
CA ILE A 8 2.01 -4.35 -8.23
C ILE A 8 2.00 -5.19 -6.95
N ALA A 9 1.59 -6.46 -7.06
CA ALA A 9 1.58 -7.41 -5.96
C ALA A 9 2.99 -7.76 -5.43
N GLU A 10 4.03 -7.57 -6.23
CA GLU A 10 5.42 -7.73 -5.76
C GLU A 10 5.77 -6.80 -4.61
N TYR A 11 5.05 -5.71 -4.47
CA TYR A 11 5.21 -4.74 -3.37
C TYR A 11 4.24 -4.98 -2.22
N ARG A 12 3.38 -5.99 -2.33
CA ARG A 12 2.56 -6.43 -1.20
C ARG A 12 3.44 -7.15 -0.18
N LEU A 13 2.86 -7.38 0.99
CA LEU A 13 3.52 -8.17 2.01
C LEU A 13 3.79 -9.58 1.47
N ILE A 14 5.05 -9.92 1.32
CA ILE A 14 5.45 -11.28 0.98
C ILE A 14 5.35 -12.17 2.22
N PRO A 15 5.01 -13.47 2.06
CA PRO A 15 4.88 -14.39 3.18
C PRO A 15 6.10 -14.41 4.11
N GLU A 16 7.30 -14.41 3.56
CA GLU A 16 8.55 -14.39 4.34
C GLU A 16 8.67 -13.17 5.24
N TYR A 17 8.26 -12.04 4.74
CA TYR A 17 8.27 -10.78 5.47
C TYR A 17 7.27 -10.81 6.63
N LEU A 18 6.06 -11.31 6.37
CA LEU A 18 5.02 -11.46 7.38
C LEU A 18 5.44 -12.43 8.49
N GLU A 19 6.12 -13.50 8.15
CA GLU A 19 6.59 -14.49 9.10
C GLU A 19 7.68 -13.95 10.03
N LYS A 20 8.41 -12.94 9.59
CA LYS A 20 9.53 -12.35 10.33
C LYS A 20 9.13 -11.24 11.29
N ILE A 21 7.97 -10.62 11.10
CA ILE A 21 7.52 -9.53 11.97
C ILE A 21 6.70 -10.08 13.14
N SER A 22 6.70 -9.32 14.24
CA SER A 22 5.93 -9.67 15.43
C SER A 22 4.44 -9.45 15.19
N GLU A 23 3.60 -10.03 16.03
CA GLU A 23 2.15 -9.80 16.01
C GLU A 23 1.83 -8.31 16.21
N GLU A 24 2.56 -7.64 17.08
CA GLU A 24 2.43 -6.21 17.31
C GLU A 24 2.72 -5.40 16.05
N GLY A 25 3.76 -5.78 15.31
CA GLY A 25 4.08 -5.17 14.01
C GLY A 25 3.01 -5.41 12.97
N LYS A 26 2.45 -6.61 12.91
CA LYS A 26 1.32 -6.94 12.01
C LYS A 26 0.10 -6.07 12.31
N ILE A 27 -0.24 -5.93 13.58
CA ILE A 27 -1.38 -5.12 14.03
C ILE A 27 -1.16 -3.65 13.66
N TRP A 28 0.03 -3.13 13.93
CA TRP A 28 0.37 -1.76 13.57
C TRP A 28 0.24 -1.52 12.07
N LEU A 29 0.81 -2.41 11.27
CA LEU A 29 0.77 -2.31 9.81
C LEU A 29 -0.66 -2.38 9.27
N ALA A 30 -1.47 -3.30 9.80
CA ALA A 30 -2.88 -3.42 9.42
C ALA A 30 -3.67 -2.15 9.76
N ARG A 31 -3.46 -1.58 10.93
CA ARG A 31 -4.08 -0.32 11.33
C ARG A 31 -3.69 0.83 10.43
N ALA A 32 -2.42 0.90 10.06
CA ALA A 32 -1.92 1.92 9.13
C ALA A 32 -2.56 1.78 7.75
N MET A 33 -2.63 0.57 7.20
CA MET A 33 -3.27 0.29 5.91
C MET A 33 -4.75 0.66 5.93
N VAL A 34 -5.45 0.26 6.96
CA VAL A 34 -6.88 0.58 7.14
C VAL A 34 -7.08 2.10 7.25
N SER A 35 -6.21 2.79 7.96
CA SER A 35 -6.28 4.26 8.09
C SER A 35 -6.18 4.95 6.72
N ILE A 36 -5.29 4.47 5.86
CA ILE A 36 -5.15 5.01 4.50
C ILE A 36 -6.44 4.79 3.70
N LEU A 37 -7.01 3.60 3.76
CA LEU A 37 -8.23 3.26 3.04
C LEU A 37 -9.42 4.09 3.50
N ILE A 38 -9.53 4.35 4.80
CA ILE A 38 -10.62 5.14 5.39
C ILE A 38 -10.53 6.61 4.99
N VAL A 39 -9.33 7.18 4.99
CA VAL A 39 -9.11 8.61 4.69
C VAL A 39 -9.60 8.96 3.29
N ASP A 40 -9.46 8.08 2.34
CA ASP A 40 -9.93 8.31 0.97
C ASP A 40 -11.46 8.28 0.85
N LYS A 41 -12.16 7.65 1.79
CA LYS A 41 -13.64 7.48 1.79
C LYS A 41 -14.22 6.80 0.56
N GLN A 42 -13.39 6.33 -0.35
CA GLN A 42 -13.80 5.58 -1.54
C GLN A 42 -12.95 4.33 -1.63
N LEU A 43 -13.57 3.18 -1.37
CA LEU A 43 -12.92 1.90 -1.58
C LEU A 43 -13.07 1.52 -3.05
N VAL A 44 -12.03 1.74 -3.83
CA VAL A 44 -11.95 1.23 -5.20
C VAL A 44 -11.51 -0.24 -5.18
N ASN A 45 -11.71 -0.94 -6.29
CA ASN A 45 -11.41 -2.37 -6.37
C ASN A 45 -9.95 -2.71 -6.08
N GLU A 46 -9.03 -1.85 -6.49
CA GLU A 46 -7.59 -2.00 -6.25
C GLU A 46 -7.26 -1.98 -4.75
N GLU A 47 -7.96 -1.16 -3.99
CA GLU A 47 -7.75 -1.01 -2.54
C GLU A 47 -8.34 -2.17 -1.74
N LYS A 48 -9.37 -2.83 -2.25
CA LYS A 48 -9.99 -3.99 -1.59
C LYS A 48 -9.01 -5.13 -1.38
N GLY A 49 -8.08 -5.31 -2.31
CA GLY A 49 -7.03 -6.32 -2.18
C GLY A 49 -6.10 -6.03 -1.00
N PHE A 50 -5.67 -4.79 -0.86
CA PHE A 50 -4.83 -4.37 0.26
C PHE A 50 -5.56 -4.50 1.60
N PHE A 51 -6.83 -4.14 1.63
CA PHE A 51 -7.67 -4.31 2.83
C PHE A 51 -7.77 -5.77 3.24
N LYS A 52 -8.04 -6.65 2.30
CA LYS A 52 -8.11 -8.08 2.55
C LYS A 52 -6.79 -8.60 3.10
N ASP A 53 -5.67 -8.19 2.49
CA ASP A 53 -4.34 -8.57 2.96
C ASP A 53 -4.10 -8.10 4.40
N ALA A 54 -4.50 -6.86 4.71
CA ALA A 54 -4.36 -6.31 6.06
C ALA A 54 -5.14 -7.11 7.11
N ILE A 55 -6.38 -7.46 6.79
CA ILE A 55 -7.23 -8.24 7.70
C ILE A 55 -6.68 -9.65 7.91
N MET A 56 -6.19 -10.28 6.85
CA MET A 56 -5.68 -11.65 6.93
C MET A 56 -4.36 -11.78 7.68
N MET A 57 -3.62 -10.69 7.84
CA MET A 57 -2.40 -10.68 8.65
C MET A 57 -2.64 -10.93 10.13
N ILE A 58 -3.81 -10.57 10.63
CA ILE A 58 -4.10 -10.54 12.07
C ILE A 58 -4.73 -11.85 12.49
N GLU A 59 -4.11 -12.52 13.45
CA GLU A 59 -4.63 -13.74 14.04
C GLU A 59 -5.71 -13.45 15.10
N ASN A 60 -5.61 -12.32 15.78
CA ASN A 60 -6.54 -11.93 16.83
C ASN A 60 -7.90 -11.52 16.24
N ASP A 61 -8.91 -12.32 16.50
CA ASP A 61 -10.28 -12.11 15.98
C ASP A 61 -10.92 -10.82 16.46
N GLU A 62 -10.63 -10.41 17.69
CA GLU A 62 -11.17 -9.18 18.28
C GLU A 62 -10.65 -7.94 17.53
N ILE A 63 -9.35 -7.88 17.31
CA ILE A 63 -8.71 -6.78 16.56
C ILE A 63 -9.18 -6.79 15.11
N ARG A 64 -9.28 -7.95 14.52
CA ARG A 64 -9.82 -8.10 13.16
C ARG A 64 -11.23 -7.55 13.05
N GLY A 65 -12.08 -7.86 14.03
CA GLY A 65 -13.43 -7.34 14.13
C GLY A 65 -13.46 -5.83 14.29
N GLU A 66 -12.60 -5.25 15.12
CA GLU A 66 -12.47 -3.80 15.29
C GLU A 66 -12.14 -3.10 13.99
N LEU A 67 -11.20 -3.63 13.21
CA LEU A 67 -10.79 -3.05 11.94
C LEU A 67 -11.92 -3.12 10.90
N ILE A 68 -12.64 -4.23 10.84
CA ILE A 68 -13.79 -4.39 9.95
C ILE A 68 -14.87 -3.37 10.30
N GLU A 69 -15.17 -3.20 11.58
CA GLU A 69 -16.15 -2.21 12.05
C GLU A 69 -15.71 -0.78 11.72
N SER A 70 -14.44 -0.46 11.91
CA SER A 70 -13.89 0.85 11.58
C SER A 70 -14.09 1.19 10.11
N ILE A 71 -13.90 0.22 9.23
CA ILE A 71 -14.12 0.42 7.79
C ILE A 71 -15.60 0.61 7.49
N LYS A 72 -16.47 -0.22 8.05
CA LYS A 72 -17.92 -0.10 7.85
C LYS A 72 -18.47 1.25 8.28
N LYS A 73 -17.98 1.75 9.41
CA LYS A 73 -18.39 3.03 9.98
C LYS A 73 -17.58 4.21 9.44
N ARG A 74 -16.50 3.93 8.72
CA ARG A 74 -15.52 4.93 8.24
C ARG A 74 -14.97 5.78 9.37
N GLU A 75 -14.70 5.14 10.50
CA GLU A 75 -14.09 5.76 11.66
C GLU A 75 -12.57 5.69 11.56
N ILE A 76 -11.91 6.77 11.96
CA ILE A 76 -10.45 6.83 11.99
C ILE A 76 -9.92 5.83 13.02
N VAL A 77 -8.97 5.01 12.59
CA VAL A 77 -8.25 4.09 13.46
C VAL A 77 -7.10 4.85 14.11
N GLU A 78 -7.02 4.79 15.44
CA GLU A 78 -5.90 5.37 16.17
C GLU A 78 -4.62 4.57 15.88
N LEU A 79 -3.58 5.28 15.45
CA LEU A 79 -2.28 4.69 15.15
C LEU A 79 -1.23 5.24 16.10
N GLY A 80 -0.66 4.36 16.90
CA GLY A 80 0.48 4.68 17.78
C GLY A 80 1.81 4.64 17.06
N GLU A 81 2.87 4.88 17.80
CA GLU A 81 4.23 4.75 17.28
C GLU A 81 4.61 3.28 17.08
N LEU A 82 5.39 3.00 16.05
CA LEU A 82 5.95 1.66 15.84
C LEU A 82 7.22 1.52 16.69
N THR A 83 7.16 0.67 17.70
CA THR A 83 8.27 0.39 18.61
C THR A 83 8.92 -0.96 18.41
N THR A 84 8.30 -1.83 17.62
CA THR A 84 8.79 -3.17 17.31
C THR A 84 9.17 -3.26 15.82
N ASP A 85 9.87 -4.33 15.45
CA ASP A 85 10.18 -4.63 14.05
C ASP A 85 10.86 -3.48 13.31
N ARG A 86 11.77 -2.80 14.00
CA ARG A 86 12.43 -1.57 13.49
C ARG A 86 13.21 -1.81 12.21
N GLU A 87 13.76 -2.99 12.01
CA GLU A 87 14.46 -3.38 10.78
C GLU A 87 13.56 -3.41 9.56
N TYR A 88 12.25 -3.54 9.76
CA TYR A 88 11.25 -3.56 8.68
C TYR A 88 10.46 -2.25 8.53
N ALA A 89 10.73 -1.26 9.37
CA ALA A 89 9.98 0.01 9.37
C ALA A 89 10.01 0.71 8.01
N GLY A 90 11.15 0.70 7.33
CA GLY A 90 11.30 1.25 5.98
C GLY A 90 10.43 0.50 4.97
N HIS A 91 10.43 -0.82 5.05
CA HIS A 91 9.58 -1.67 4.20
C HIS A 91 8.09 -1.39 4.43
N PHE A 92 7.69 -1.19 5.67
CA PHE A 92 6.31 -0.80 6.00
C PHE A 92 5.93 0.51 5.33
N TYR A 93 6.83 1.48 5.38
CA TYR A 93 6.55 2.80 4.79
C TYR A 93 6.41 2.73 3.27
N PHE A 94 7.26 2.00 2.59
CA PHE A 94 7.13 1.77 1.14
C PHE A 94 5.81 1.07 0.80
N LEU A 95 5.42 0.07 1.56
CA LEU A 95 4.15 -0.62 1.35
C LEU A 95 2.97 0.34 1.49
N LEU A 96 2.97 1.17 2.53
CA LEU A 96 1.91 2.14 2.77
C LEU A 96 1.84 3.20 1.65
N ALA A 97 2.98 3.64 1.16
CA ALA A 97 3.04 4.52 -0.01
C ALA A 97 2.48 3.86 -1.27
N MET A 98 2.73 2.57 -1.46
CA MET A 98 2.16 1.80 -2.56
C MET A 98 0.63 1.70 -2.45
N VAL A 99 0.11 1.52 -1.25
CA VAL A 99 -1.35 1.51 -1.02
C VAL A 99 -1.96 2.87 -1.42
N VAL A 100 -1.30 3.96 -1.06
CA VAL A 100 -1.73 5.32 -1.45
C VAL A 100 -1.78 5.48 -2.97
N ALA A 101 -0.82 4.92 -3.67
CA ALA A 101 -0.69 5.05 -5.12
C ALA A 101 -1.48 4.01 -5.92
N ALA A 102 -2.20 3.10 -5.25
CA ALA A 102 -2.82 1.93 -5.89
C ALA A 102 -3.82 2.28 -6.98
N ASP A 103 -4.54 3.39 -6.85
CA ASP A 103 -5.51 3.88 -7.84
C ASP A 103 -4.89 4.79 -8.90
N GLY A 104 -3.59 5.01 -8.88
CA GLY A 104 -2.87 5.91 -9.77
C GLY A 104 -2.99 7.38 -9.44
N LYS A 105 -3.59 7.71 -8.30
CA LYS A 105 -3.75 9.09 -7.81
C LYS A 105 -3.23 9.20 -6.40
N VAL A 106 -2.62 10.35 -6.08
CA VAL A 106 -2.17 10.65 -4.72
C VAL A 106 -2.92 11.89 -4.24
N LYS A 107 -3.80 11.72 -3.28
CA LYS A 107 -4.65 12.81 -2.76
C LYS A 107 -3.97 13.52 -1.60
N ASN A 108 -4.29 14.79 -1.40
CA ASN A 108 -3.71 15.59 -0.31
C ASN A 108 -3.99 14.99 1.08
N SER A 109 -5.17 14.43 1.29
CA SER A 109 -5.51 13.75 2.54
C SER A 109 -4.62 12.54 2.82
N GLU A 110 -4.29 11.79 1.77
CA GLU A 110 -3.38 10.65 1.85
C GLU A 110 -1.94 11.09 2.09
N VAL A 111 -1.50 12.17 1.45
CA VAL A 111 -0.17 12.75 1.68
C VAL A 111 -0.04 13.18 3.14
N ASN A 112 -1.05 13.86 3.69
CA ASN A 112 -1.04 14.28 5.08
C ASN A 112 -0.96 13.10 6.04
N LEU A 113 -1.68 12.01 5.72
CA LEU A 113 -1.63 10.80 6.52
C LEU A 113 -0.26 10.12 6.43
N LEU A 114 0.34 10.04 5.24
CA LEU A 114 1.70 9.50 5.07
C LEU A 114 2.73 10.32 5.84
N ASN A 115 2.58 11.64 5.90
CA ASN A 115 3.45 12.50 6.70
C ASN A 115 3.31 12.19 8.20
N SER A 116 2.09 11.97 8.67
CA SER A 116 1.82 11.57 10.05
C SER A 116 2.43 10.20 10.35
N ILE A 117 2.26 9.24 9.45
CA ILE A 117 2.82 7.90 9.58
C ILE A 117 4.35 7.94 9.64
N CYS A 118 4.98 8.81 8.86
CA CYS A 118 6.42 9.05 8.90
C CYS A 118 6.90 9.34 10.34
N GLY A 119 6.19 10.24 11.03
CA GLY A 119 6.47 10.56 12.42
C GLY A 119 6.23 9.36 13.35
N LYS A 120 5.18 8.59 13.13
CA LYS A 120 4.88 7.37 13.91
C LYS A 120 5.92 6.27 13.72
N LEU A 121 6.58 6.24 12.59
CA LEU A 121 7.71 5.35 12.32
C LEU A 121 9.02 5.87 12.89
N GLY A 122 9.06 7.12 13.36
CA GLY A 122 10.26 7.75 13.89
C GLY A 122 11.24 8.18 12.81
N PHE A 123 10.79 8.39 11.58
CA PHE A 123 11.63 8.81 10.47
C PHE A 123 11.72 10.33 10.38
N PRO A 124 12.85 10.88 9.87
CA PRO A 124 12.95 12.32 9.59
C PRO A 124 11.90 12.76 8.57
N ALA A 125 11.45 14.01 8.66
CA ALA A 125 10.48 14.58 7.71
C ALA A 125 10.94 14.50 6.25
N GLU A 126 12.23 14.52 6.02
CA GLU A 126 12.85 14.34 4.70
C GLU A 126 12.47 13.01 4.06
N THR A 127 12.35 11.96 4.85
CA THR A 127 11.97 10.62 4.38
C THR A 127 10.59 10.63 3.73
N SER A 128 9.65 11.38 4.28
CA SER A 128 8.31 11.52 3.68
C SER A 128 8.38 12.10 2.27
N LYS A 129 9.19 13.13 2.07
CA LYS A 129 9.39 13.74 0.75
C LYS A 129 10.03 12.77 -0.23
N GLN A 130 11.03 12.03 0.20
CA GLN A 130 11.71 11.02 -0.63
C GLN A 130 10.75 9.93 -1.07
N ILE A 131 9.94 9.41 -0.15
CA ILE A 131 8.96 8.36 -0.44
C ILE A 131 7.87 8.87 -1.37
N LEU A 132 7.34 10.07 -1.12
CA LEU A 132 6.32 10.67 -1.99
C LEU A 132 6.84 10.92 -3.40
N ASN A 133 8.08 11.38 -3.52
CA ASN A 133 8.72 11.56 -4.83
C ASN A 133 8.88 10.23 -5.55
N TRP A 134 9.34 9.21 -4.84
CA TRP A 134 9.49 7.86 -5.39
C TRP A 134 8.15 7.31 -5.88
N VAL A 135 7.11 7.39 -5.06
CA VAL A 135 5.79 6.86 -5.42
C VAL A 135 5.14 7.63 -6.57
N THR A 136 5.37 8.94 -6.63
CA THR A 136 4.90 9.77 -7.75
C THR A 136 5.57 9.35 -9.06
N ASN A 137 6.87 9.08 -9.03
CA ASN A 137 7.61 8.59 -10.19
C ASN A 137 7.11 7.20 -10.61
N LEU A 138 6.80 6.33 -9.65
CA LEU A 138 6.24 5.01 -9.93
C LEU A 138 4.89 5.11 -10.63
N VAL A 139 4.02 6.00 -10.19
CA VAL A 139 2.71 6.25 -10.84
C VAL A 139 2.93 6.70 -12.29
N LYS A 140 3.88 7.59 -12.53
CA LYS A 140 4.22 8.05 -13.89
C LYS A 140 4.73 6.91 -14.76
N LEU A 141 5.61 6.09 -14.24
CA LEU A 141 6.15 4.92 -14.95
C LEU A 141 5.06 3.90 -15.29
N ASN A 142 4.15 3.66 -14.37
CA ASN A 142 3.03 2.77 -14.61
C ASN A 142 2.11 3.30 -15.70
N LYS A 143 1.82 4.59 -15.71
CA LYS A 143 1.04 5.23 -16.80
C LYS A 143 1.75 5.12 -18.14
N GLU A 144 3.04 5.35 -18.16
CA GLU A 144 3.85 5.20 -19.37
C GLU A 144 3.81 3.77 -19.90
N ARG A 145 3.96 2.79 -19.01
CA ARG A 145 3.81 1.37 -19.36
C ARG A 145 2.42 1.09 -19.94
N ASP A 146 1.37 1.59 -19.31
CA ASP A 146 -0.01 1.38 -19.75
C ASP A 146 -0.23 2.00 -21.12
N ASN A 147 0.30 3.20 -21.38
CA ASN A 147 0.22 3.85 -22.68
C ASN A 147 0.95 3.06 -23.77
N ILE A 148 2.13 2.54 -23.46
CA ILE A 148 2.87 1.68 -24.38
C ILE A 148 2.08 0.40 -24.67
N THR A 149 1.56 -0.24 -23.65
CA THR A 149 0.76 -1.45 -23.77
C THR A 149 -0.48 -1.20 -24.65
N GLU A 150 -1.18 -0.10 -24.41
CA GLU A 150 -2.35 0.29 -25.20
C GLU A 150 -1.99 0.52 -26.68
N SER A 151 -0.83 1.15 -26.94
CA SER A 151 -0.37 1.39 -28.30
C SER A 151 -0.02 0.11 -29.06
N LEU A 152 0.29 -0.96 -28.35
CA LEU A 152 0.74 -2.23 -28.95
C LEU A 152 -0.40 -3.21 -29.21
N LYS A 153 -1.56 -3.04 -28.60
CA LYS A 153 -2.63 -4.03 -28.65
C LYS A 153 -3.20 -4.30 -30.06
N ASP A 154 -3.14 -3.31 -30.94
CA ASP A 154 -3.69 -3.40 -32.30
C ASP A 154 -2.60 -3.65 -33.36
N ILE A 155 -1.35 -3.81 -32.93
CA ILE A 155 -0.26 -4.06 -33.85
C ILE A 155 -0.28 -5.53 -34.28
N LYS A 156 -0.31 -5.74 -35.60
CA LYS A 156 -0.26 -7.07 -36.17
C LYS A 156 1.13 -7.71 -36.00
N PRO A 157 1.19 -9.03 -35.78
CA PRO A 157 2.46 -9.71 -35.66
C PRO A 157 3.37 -9.46 -36.86
N VAL A 158 4.62 -9.16 -36.60
CA VAL A 158 5.66 -9.04 -37.61
C VAL A 158 6.67 -10.15 -37.37
N PHE A 159 6.84 -11.03 -38.35
CA PHE A 159 7.82 -12.11 -38.26
C PHE A 159 9.16 -11.61 -38.80
N VAL A 160 10.15 -11.61 -37.95
CA VAL A 160 11.52 -11.31 -38.36
C VAL A 160 12.16 -12.62 -38.80
N LEU A 161 12.37 -12.75 -40.09
CA LEU A 161 13.07 -13.91 -40.65
C LEU A 161 14.57 -13.68 -40.56
N LYS A 162 15.27 -14.67 -40.07
CA LYS A 162 16.71 -14.69 -40.08
C LYS A 162 17.22 -15.57 -41.20
#